data_ed248da29c2d114fbc36403f51e6c765
#
_entry.id   ed248da29c2d114fbc36403f51e6c765
#
_cell.length_a   1.000
_cell.length_b   1.000
_cell.length_c   1.000
_cell.angle_alpha   90.00
_cell.angle_beta   90.00
_cell.angle_gamma   90.00
#
_symmetry.space_group_name_H-M   'P 1'
#
loop_
_entity.id
_entity.type
_entity.pdbx_description
1 polymer ?
#
loop_
_entity_poly.entity_id
_entity_poly.type
_entity_poly.pdbx_seq_one_letter_code
_entity_poly.pdbx_strand_id
1 'polypeptide(L)'
;MVYESSASSRCAAGPKIAAIGGGTGLSTMLRGLKKYTDRLTAIVTVADDGGGSGVLRREMGILPPGDVRQCMQALANTEPVMEQLLGYRFPEGQLKGQSFGNLLLAALNGMAGSFEEAVSMMGQVLAISGRVLPVTNADVQLEAVFENGARVVGESHIFNAKKQQDCRIHHVSLVPEHPKALPDALEAISEADLILLGPGSLYTSVIPNLLVDGVADTIRASHAQKFYICNIMTQDGETEGYTAADHLEALQRHGREGIVDLCLANNAPIPRGLAARYSEEDAELLRIDRERIAELGIALAEYPLLSAQGGYARHDPALLAQAVMELYRERTVRIYRGTQQYITEEQEWK
;
A
#
# COMPACT_ATOMS: atom_id res chain seq x y z
N MET A 1 -48.25 6.44 3.12
CA MET A 1 -46.91 6.24 3.69
C MET A 1 -45.90 6.57 2.60
N VAL A 2 -45.33 7.78 2.67
CA VAL A 2 -44.38 8.30 1.70
C VAL A 2 -42.99 7.82 2.17
N TYR A 3 -42.31 7.00 1.37
CA TYR A 3 -40.90 6.67 1.59
C TYR A 3 -40.08 7.89 1.22
N GLU A 4 -39.61 8.63 2.21
CA GLU A 4 -38.53 9.59 2.03
C GLU A 4 -37.25 8.82 1.74
N SER A 5 -36.80 8.85 0.47
CA SER A 5 -35.46 8.46 0.07
C SER A 5 -34.50 9.47 0.66
N SER A 6 -33.76 9.08 1.69
CA SER A 6 -32.60 9.84 2.15
C SER A 6 -31.57 9.86 1.03
N ALA A 7 -31.59 10.91 0.21
CA ALA A 7 -30.51 11.22 -0.71
C ALA A 7 -29.26 11.43 0.15
N SER A 8 -28.35 10.43 0.09
CA SER A 8 -26.98 10.55 0.57
C SER A 8 -26.40 11.83 -0.04
N SER A 9 -26.14 12.83 0.80
CA SER A 9 -25.39 14.02 0.42
C SER A 9 -24.03 13.57 -0.14
N ARG A 10 -23.84 13.67 -1.47
CA ARG A 10 -22.52 13.50 -2.06
C ARG A 10 -21.62 14.54 -1.39
N CYS A 11 -20.69 14.08 -0.58
CA CYS A 11 -19.64 14.92 -0.01
C CYS A 11 -18.95 15.67 -1.15
N ALA A 12 -18.65 16.94 -0.93
CA ALA A 12 -17.79 17.70 -1.83
C ALA A 12 -16.55 16.86 -2.13
N ALA A 13 -16.15 16.81 -3.42
CA ALA A 13 -15.03 15.98 -3.87
C ALA A 13 -13.83 16.15 -2.92
N GLY A 14 -13.47 15.10 -2.20
CA GLY A 14 -12.32 15.07 -1.32
C GLY A 14 -11.00 15.17 -2.11
N PRO A 15 -9.83 15.11 -1.45
CA PRO A 15 -8.55 15.18 -2.13
C PRO A 15 -8.35 14.04 -3.12
N LYS A 16 -7.55 14.28 -4.16
CA LYS A 16 -7.01 13.23 -5.02
C LYS A 16 -5.93 12.48 -4.23
N ILE A 17 -6.14 11.20 -3.99
CA ILE A 17 -5.20 10.37 -3.23
C ILE A 17 -4.62 9.29 -4.13
N ALA A 18 -3.28 9.24 -4.23
CA ALA A 18 -2.54 8.12 -4.77
C ALA A 18 -2.02 7.24 -3.61
N ALA A 19 -2.56 6.03 -3.47
CA ALA A 19 -2.16 5.07 -2.43
C ALA A 19 -1.33 3.94 -3.07
N ILE A 20 -0.06 3.83 -2.67
CA ILE A 20 0.95 2.97 -3.31
C ILE A 20 1.34 1.84 -2.36
N GLY A 21 1.27 0.59 -2.83
CA GLY A 21 1.61 -0.56 -2.00
C GLY A 21 1.11 -1.88 -2.56
N GLY A 22 0.65 -2.75 -1.65
CA GLY A 22 0.07 -4.07 -1.98
C GLY A 22 -0.56 -4.74 -0.77
N GLY A 23 -1.21 -5.86 -0.99
CA GLY A 23 -1.69 -6.77 0.03
C GLY A 23 -2.77 -6.24 0.98
N THR A 24 -2.82 -6.91 2.13
CA THR A 24 -3.86 -6.66 3.15
C THR A 24 -3.73 -5.28 3.79
N GLY A 25 -2.51 -4.76 3.94
CA GLY A 25 -2.28 -3.45 4.56
C GLY A 25 -2.93 -2.33 3.75
N LEU A 26 -2.58 -2.22 2.47
CA LEU A 26 -3.14 -1.24 1.55
C LEU A 26 -4.66 -1.36 1.47
N SER A 27 -5.20 -2.57 1.28
CA SER A 27 -6.65 -2.81 1.18
C SER A 27 -7.40 -2.39 2.45
N THR A 28 -6.79 -2.56 3.63
CA THR A 28 -7.34 -2.09 4.91
C THR A 28 -7.48 -0.57 4.94
N MET A 29 -6.45 0.16 4.52
CA MET A 29 -6.47 1.62 4.44
C MET A 29 -7.52 2.13 3.43
N LEU A 30 -7.58 1.50 2.25
CA LEU A 30 -8.55 1.86 1.21
C LEU A 30 -10.00 1.75 1.67
N ARG A 31 -10.35 0.74 2.49
CA ARG A 31 -11.70 0.60 3.10
C ARG A 31 -12.10 1.80 3.94
N GLY A 32 -11.14 2.40 4.62
CA GLY A 32 -11.39 3.61 5.40
C GLY A 32 -11.49 4.85 4.51
N LEU A 33 -10.51 5.05 3.62
CA LEU A 33 -10.36 6.26 2.79
C LEU A 33 -11.50 6.45 1.79
N LYS A 34 -12.10 5.37 1.24
CA LYS A 34 -13.26 5.49 0.32
C LYS A 34 -14.48 6.18 0.92
N LYS A 35 -14.52 6.35 2.25
CA LYS A 35 -15.58 7.12 2.95
C LYS A 35 -15.35 8.63 2.91
N TYR A 36 -14.14 9.08 2.55
CA TYR A 36 -13.74 10.47 2.56
C TYR A 36 -13.59 11.08 1.16
N THR A 37 -13.27 10.25 0.16
CA THR A 37 -13.11 10.67 -1.23
C THR A 37 -13.39 9.50 -2.18
N ASP A 38 -13.95 9.81 -3.34
CA ASP A 38 -14.05 8.91 -4.50
C ASP A 38 -12.89 9.09 -5.50
N ARG A 39 -12.03 10.11 -5.28
CA ARG A 39 -10.84 10.42 -6.09
C ARG A 39 -9.61 9.67 -5.56
N LEU A 40 -9.77 8.36 -5.35
CA LEU A 40 -8.78 7.47 -4.76
C LEU A 40 -8.24 6.53 -5.84
N THR A 41 -6.92 6.57 -6.07
CA THR A 41 -6.22 5.63 -6.97
C THR A 41 -5.28 4.77 -6.16
N ALA A 42 -5.51 3.45 -6.16
CA ALA A 42 -4.58 2.47 -5.61
C ALA A 42 -3.61 2.01 -6.70
N ILE A 43 -2.30 2.20 -6.48
CA ILE A 43 -1.22 1.73 -7.36
C ILE A 43 -0.58 0.53 -6.69
N VAL A 44 -0.68 -0.63 -7.35
CA VAL A 44 -0.46 -1.93 -6.72
C VAL A 44 0.71 -2.67 -7.37
N THR A 45 1.61 -3.22 -6.56
CA THR A 45 2.70 -4.07 -7.04
C THR A 45 2.17 -5.34 -7.72
N VAL A 46 2.95 -5.82 -8.69
CA VAL A 46 2.70 -7.07 -9.44
C VAL A 46 3.87 -8.06 -9.32
N ALA A 47 4.66 -7.96 -8.25
CA ALA A 47 5.82 -8.82 -8.02
C ALA A 47 5.50 -10.10 -7.22
N ASP A 48 4.26 -10.26 -6.69
CA ASP A 48 3.81 -11.43 -5.92
C ASP A 48 3.93 -12.73 -6.77
N ASP A 49 4.55 -13.75 -6.21
CA ASP A 49 4.65 -15.08 -6.82
C ASP A 49 4.13 -16.19 -5.88
N GLY A 50 3.50 -15.81 -4.77
CA GLY A 50 3.04 -16.71 -3.74
C GLY A 50 1.64 -17.30 -3.99
N GLY A 51 1.36 -18.41 -3.32
CA GLY A 51 0.04 -19.01 -3.22
C GLY A 51 -0.72 -19.16 -4.54
N GLY A 52 -2.00 -18.80 -4.52
CA GLY A 52 -2.89 -18.87 -5.70
C GLY A 52 -2.50 -17.92 -6.83
N SER A 53 -1.96 -16.73 -6.51
CA SER A 53 -1.46 -15.77 -7.51
C SER A 53 -0.29 -16.35 -8.31
N GLY A 54 0.67 -16.99 -7.63
CA GLY A 54 1.81 -17.61 -8.28
C GLY A 54 1.42 -18.79 -9.17
N VAL A 55 0.38 -19.56 -8.79
CA VAL A 55 -0.15 -20.63 -9.67
C VAL A 55 -0.71 -20.05 -10.96
N LEU A 56 -1.59 -19.04 -10.87
CA LEU A 56 -2.20 -18.41 -12.05
C LEU A 56 -1.15 -17.75 -12.95
N ARG A 57 -0.13 -17.10 -12.35
CA ARG A 57 1.00 -16.53 -13.08
C ARG A 57 1.74 -17.60 -13.90
N ARG A 58 2.07 -18.77 -13.30
CA ARG A 58 2.80 -19.84 -13.99
C ARG A 58 1.96 -20.57 -15.03
N GLU A 59 0.68 -20.84 -14.75
CA GLU A 59 -0.16 -21.67 -15.62
C GLU A 59 -0.82 -20.86 -16.74
N MET A 60 -1.15 -19.61 -16.48
CA MET A 60 -1.90 -18.76 -17.43
C MET A 60 -1.08 -17.60 -17.99
N GLY A 61 0.14 -17.35 -17.50
CA GLY A 61 0.99 -16.24 -17.94
C GLY A 61 0.42 -14.85 -17.62
N ILE A 62 -0.49 -14.75 -16.63
CA ILE A 62 -1.07 -13.49 -16.22
C ILE A 62 -0.26 -12.87 -15.08
N LEU A 63 -0.35 -11.56 -14.92
CA LEU A 63 0.21 -10.89 -13.74
C LEU A 63 -0.51 -11.37 -12.46
N PRO A 64 0.17 -11.38 -11.30
CA PRO A 64 -0.39 -11.93 -10.06
C PRO A 64 -1.62 -11.11 -9.62
N PRO A 65 -2.80 -11.74 -9.53
CA PRO A 65 -4.04 -11.01 -9.29
C PRO A 65 -4.32 -10.70 -7.82
N GLY A 66 -3.55 -11.28 -6.88
CA GLY A 66 -3.88 -11.33 -5.46
C GLY A 66 -4.08 -9.95 -4.83
N ASP A 67 -3.07 -9.10 -4.91
CA ASP A 67 -3.06 -7.77 -4.30
C ASP A 67 -4.03 -6.81 -4.99
N VAL A 68 -4.05 -6.84 -6.32
CA VAL A 68 -5.02 -6.07 -7.12
C VAL A 68 -6.45 -6.43 -6.72
N ARG A 69 -6.77 -7.72 -6.66
CA ARG A 69 -8.10 -8.20 -6.21
C ARG A 69 -8.45 -7.73 -4.79
N GLN A 70 -7.49 -7.76 -3.85
CA GLN A 70 -7.73 -7.28 -2.48
C GLN A 70 -8.08 -5.79 -2.45
N CYS A 71 -7.38 -4.97 -3.23
CA CYS A 71 -7.66 -3.54 -3.36
C CYS A 71 -9.03 -3.30 -4.01
N MET A 72 -9.36 -4.04 -5.08
CA MET A 72 -10.67 -4.01 -5.71
C MET A 72 -11.81 -4.32 -4.73
N GLN A 73 -11.66 -5.42 -3.96
CA GLN A 73 -12.63 -5.82 -2.95
C GLN A 73 -12.78 -4.76 -1.84
N ALA A 74 -11.70 -4.08 -1.47
CA ALA A 74 -11.74 -3.00 -0.48
C ALA A 74 -12.51 -1.78 -0.96
N LEU A 75 -12.39 -1.45 -2.25
CA LEU A 75 -13.08 -0.31 -2.88
C LEU A 75 -14.48 -0.65 -3.41
N ALA A 76 -14.84 -1.93 -3.50
CA ALA A 76 -16.13 -2.37 -4.02
C ALA A 76 -17.32 -1.82 -3.21
N ASN A 77 -18.40 -1.51 -3.94
CA ASN A 77 -19.70 -1.13 -3.39
C ASN A 77 -20.73 -2.22 -3.75
N THR A 78 -20.46 -3.44 -3.32
CA THR A 78 -21.25 -4.62 -3.65
C THR A 78 -22.02 -5.14 -2.43
N GLU A 79 -23.02 -5.96 -2.71
CA GLU A 79 -23.75 -6.68 -1.68
C GLU A 79 -22.83 -7.61 -0.86
N PRO A 80 -23.11 -7.82 0.44
CA PRO A 80 -22.27 -8.64 1.32
C PRO A 80 -21.96 -10.04 0.78
N VAL A 81 -22.90 -10.64 0.03
CA VAL A 81 -22.71 -11.96 -0.60
C VAL A 81 -21.62 -11.91 -1.66
N MET A 82 -21.54 -10.84 -2.45
CA MET A 82 -20.48 -10.68 -3.46
C MET A 82 -19.12 -10.49 -2.78
N GLU A 83 -19.04 -9.75 -1.67
CA GLU A 83 -17.81 -9.62 -0.90
C GLU A 83 -17.31 -10.96 -0.37
N GLN A 84 -18.22 -11.78 0.17
CA GLN A 84 -17.91 -13.14 0.62
C GLN A 84 -17.46 -14.03 -0.55
N LEU A 85 -18.13 -13.94 -1.70
CA LEU A 85 -17.79 -14.72 -2.90
C LEU A 85 -16.40 -14.37 -3.43
N LEU A 86 -16.06 -13.10 -3.52
CA LEU A 86 -14.72 -12.66 -3.95
C LEU A 86 -13.60 -13.16 -3.03
N GLY A 87 -13.89 -13.25 -1.73
CA GLY A 87 -12.99 -13.80 -0.73
C GLY A 87 -12.99 -15.32 -0.63
N TYR A 88 -13.99 -15.99 -1.23
CA TYR A 88 -14.14 -17.45 -1.14
C TYR A 88 -12.91 -18.16 -1.69
N ARG A 89 -12.38 -19.10 -0.92
CA ARG A 89 -11.23 -19.90 -1.32
C ARG A 89 -11.63 -21.37 -1.36
N PHE A 90 -11.34 -22.00 -2.48
CA PHE A 90 -11.70 -23.41 -2.71
C PHE A 90 -10.92 -24.32 -1.75
N PRO A 91 -11.58 -25.11 -0.89
CA PRO A 91 -10.92 -25.92 0.13
C PRO A 91 -10.31 -27.22 -0.41
N GLU A 92 -10.82 -27.72 -1.57
CA GLU A 92 -10.47 -29.03 -2.12
C GLU A 92 -10.59 -29.07 -3.66
N GLY A 93 -10.22 -30.21 -4.25
CA GLY A 93 -10.25 -30.43 -5.70
C GLY A 93 -9.10 -29.71 -6.44
N GLN A 94 -9.22 -29.62 -7.76
CA GLN A 94 -8.19 -29.00 -8.63
C GLN A 94 -8.01 -27.50 -8.37
N LEU A 95 -9.05 -26.83 -7.85
CA LEU A 95 -9.01 -25.41 -7.51
C LEU A 95 -8.57 -25.15 -6.07
N LYS A 96 -8.15 -26.18 -5.31
CA LYS A 96 -7.75 -26.02 -3.92
C LYS A 96 -6.75 -24.87 -3.73
N GLY A 97 -7.07 -23.96 -2.81
CA GLY A 97 -6.25 -22.79 -2.49
C GLY A 97 -6.47 -21.59 -3.40
N GLN A 98 -7.14 -21.74 -4.55
CA GLN A 98 -7.52 -20.60 -5.39
C GLN A 98 -8.65 -19.81 -4.75
N SER A 99 -8.66 -18.48 -4.90
CA SER A 99 -9.81 -17.66 -4.55
C SER A 99 -10.69 -17.39 -5.78
N PHE A 100 -12.01 -17.35 -5.58
CA PHE A 100 -12.94 -17.01 -6.66
C PHE A 100 -12.59 -15.66 -7.31
N GLY A 101 -12.26 -14.65 -6.51
CA GLY A 101 -11.92 -13.33 -7.04
C GLY A 101 -10.66 -13.31 -7.91
N ASN A 102 -9.64 -14.15 -7.61
CA ASN A 102 -8.48 -14.31 -8.48
C ASN A 102 -8.86 -14.98 -9.80
N LEU A 103 -9.72 -15.99 -9.75
CA LEU A 103 -10.21 -16.68 -10.96
C LEU A 103 -11.09 -15.75 -11.82
N LEU A 104 -11.91 -14.90 -11.18
CA LEU A 104 -12.70 -13.89 -11.89
C LEU A 104 -11.78 -12.92 -12.65
N LEU A 105 -10.74 -12.39 -11.98
CA LEU A 105 -9.78 -11.48 -12.63
C LEU A 105 -9.00 -12.20 -13.75
N ALA A 106 -8.62 -13.47 -13.55
CA ALA A 106 -7.99 -14.27 -14.59
C ALA A 106 -8.89 -14.49 -15.81
N ALA A 107 -10.20 -14.74 -15.60
CA ALA A 107 -11.17 -14.84 -16.68
C ALA A 107 -11.33 -13.52 -17.45
N LEU A 108 -11.41 -12.38 -16.73
CA LEU A 108 -11.46 -11.07 -17.35
C LEU A 108 -10.18 -10.77 -18.13
N ASN A 109 -9.01 -11.17 -17.63
CA ASN A 109 -7.76 -11.04 -18.36
C ASN A 109 -7.72 -11.85 -19.67
N GLY A 110 -8.38 -13.00 -19.70
CA GLY A 110 -8.55 -13.77 -20.94
C GLY A 110 -9.46 -13.11 -21.98
N MET A 111 -10.31 -12.17 -21.56
CA MET A 111 -11.21 -11.39 -22.44
C MET A 111 -10.59 -10.06 -22.87
N ALA A 112 -9.69 -9.51 -22.05
CA ALA A 112 -9.07 -8.20 -22.22
C ALA A 112 -7.80 -8.28 -23.07
N GLY A 113 -7.36 -7.12 -23.61
CA GLY A 113 -6.09 -7.00 -24.33
C GLY A 113 -4.86 -6.83 -23.41
N SER A 114 -5.09 -6.47 -22.14
CA SER A 114 -4.05 -6.29 -21.13
C SER A 114 -4.57 -6.58 -19.72
N PHE A 115 -3.65 -6.76 -18.77
CA PHE A 115 -4.02 -6.94 -17.36
C PHE A 115 -4.67 -5.67 -16.78
N GLU A 116 -4.19 -4.50 -17.16
CA GLU A 116 -4.78 -3.22 -16.78
C GLU A 116 -6.24 -3.09 -17.24
N GLU A 117 -6.54 -3.50 -18.48
CA GLU A 117 -7.91 -3.52 -19.00
C GLU A 117 -8.80 -4.49 -18.21
N ALA A 118 -8.29 -5.67 -17.88
CA ALA A 118 -9.00 -6.64 -17.04
C ALA A 118 -9.31 -6.08 -15.64
N VAL A 119 -8.36 -5.35 -15.04
CA VAL A 119 -8.54 -4.65 -13.77
C VAL A 119 -9.64 -3.59 -13.91
N SER A 120 -9.63 -2.80 -14.97
CA SER A 120 -10.68 -1.81 -15.26
C SER A 120 -12.06 -2.46 -15.40
N MET A 121 -12.17 -3.56 -16.16
CA MET A 121 -13.40 -4.34 -16.31
C MET A 121 -13.92 -4.86 -14.96
N MET A 122 -13.03 -5.42 -14.13
CA MET A 122 -13.40 -5.86 -12.78
C MET A 122 -13.92 -4.71 -11.92
N GLY A 123 -13.30 -3.52 -12.04
CA GLY A 123 -13.75 -2.30 -11.36
C GLY A 123 -15.17 -1.91 -11.70
N GLN A 124 -15.55 -2.04 -12.97
CA GLN A 124 -16.92 -1.79 -13.43
C GLN A 124 -17.90 -2.82 -12.85
N VAL A 125 -17.56 -4.12 -12.91
CA VAL A 125 -18.39 -5.21 -12.35
C VAL A 125 -18.64 -5.02 -10.85
N LEU A 126 -17.64 -4.54 -10.11
CA LEU A 126 -17.71 -4.36 -8.66
C LEU A 126 -18.18 -2.96 -8.23
N ALA A 127 -18.44 -2.06 -9.18
CA ALA A 127 -18.83 -0.67 -8.92
C ALA A 127 -17.91 -0.01 -7.87
N ILE A 128 -16.58 -0.11 -8.06
CA ILE A 128 -15.62 0.39 -7.07
C ILE A 128 -15.67 1.91 -6.93
N SER A 129 -15.38 2.41 -5.72
CA SER A 129 -15.12 3.84 -5.48
C SER A 129 -13.64 4.15 -5.75
N GLY A 130 -13.34 4.93 -6.79
CA GLY A 130 -11.97 5.22 -7.20
C GLY A 130 -11.45 4.27 -8.28
N ARG A 131 -10.11 4.11 -8.35
CA ARG A 131 -9.43 3.27 -9.36
C ARG A 131 -8.40 2.34 -8.70
N VAL A 132 -8.15 1.20 -9.31
CA VAL A 132 -7.02 0.32 -8.99
C VAL A 132 -6.19 0.15 -10.26
N LEU A 133 -4.89 0.40 -10.17
CA LEU A 133 -3.95 0.27 -11.27
C LEU A 133 -2.80 -0.65 -10.84
N PRO A 134 -2.40 -1.62 -11.66
CA PRO A 134 -1.10 -2.25 -11.49
C PRO A 134 -0.02 -1.18 -11.74
N VAL A 135 1.10 -1.24 -11.02
CA VAL A 135 2.18 -0.25 -11.22
C VAL A 135 2.83 -0.37 -12.59
N THR A 136 2.82 -1.57 -13.16
CA THR A 136 3.35 -1.91 -14.48
C THR A 136 2.59 -3.09 -15.08
N ASN A 137 2.58 -3.21 -16.41
CA ASN A 137 2.13 -4.42 -17.12
C ASN A 137 3.29 -5.40 -17.41
N ALA A 138 4.52 -5.10 -16.99
CA ALA A 138 5.64 -6.01 -17.15
C ALA A 138 5.56 -7.17 -16.16
N ASP A 139 5.91 -8.37 -16.62
CA ASP A 139 6.04 -9.54 -15.76
C ASP A 139 7.37 -9.47 -15.00
N VAL A 140 7.34 -9.02 -13.77
CA VAL A 140 8.50 -8.76 -12.94
C VAL A 140 8.59 -9.71 -11.75
N GLN A 141 9.80 -10.05 -11.34
CA GLN A 141 10.08 -10.77 -10.10
C GLN A 141 10.90 -9.88 -9.17
N LEU A 142 10.78 -10.10 -7.88
CA LEU A 142 11.58 -9.42 -6.87
C LEU A 142 12.88 -10.19 -6.65
N GLU A 143 14.03 -9.53 -6.72
CA GLU A 143 15.32 -10.04 -6.26
C GLU A 143 15.72 -9.34 -4.97
N ALA A 144 16.12 -10.10 -3.95
CA ALA A 144 16.70 -9.57 -2.73
C ALA A 144 18.21 -9.88 -2.68
N VAL A 145 18.98 -8.89 -2.26
CA VAL A 145 20.41 -9.04 -1.93
C VAL A 145 20.54 -8.83 -0.42
N PHE A 146 21.11 -9.81 0.27
CA PHE A 146 21.34 -9.80 1.70
C PHE A 146 22.68 -9.14 2.05
N GLU A 147 22.87 -8.70 3.31
CA GLU A 147 24.12 -8.07 3.77
C GLU A 147 25.35 -8.95 3.60
N ASN A 148 25.19 -10.27 3.63
CA ASN A 148 26.26 -11.23 3.37
C ASN A 148 26.56 -11.46 1.86
N GLY A 149 25.87 -10.74 0.96
CA GLY A 149 26.00 -10.84 -0.49
C GLY A 149 25.18 -11.95 -1.16
N ALA A 150 24.45 -12.75 -0.41
CA ALA A 150 23.54 -13.76 -0.98
C ALA A 150 22.42 -13.09 -1.79
N ARG A 151 22.03 -13.70 -2.92
CA ARG A 151 20.98 -13.23 -3.81
C ARG A 151 19.87 -14.26 -3.93
N VAL A 152 18.63 -13.79 -3.89
CA VAL A 152 17.44 -14.66 -3.99
C VAL A 152 16.39 -13.97 -4.86
N VAL A 153 15.86 -14.71 -5.84
CA VAL A 153 14.80 -14.25 -6.74
C VAL A 153 13.49 -14.94 -6.38
N GLY A 154 12.41 -14.15 -6.36
CA GLY A 154 11.04 -14.57 -6.04
C GLY A 154 10.66 -14.20 -4.61
N GLU A 155 9.53 -13.52 -4.46
CA GLU A 155 9.00 -13.07 -3.17
C GLU A 155 8.85 -14.19 -2.17
N SER A 156 8.23 -15.31 -2.60
CA SER A 156 8.01 -16.50 -1.76
C SER A 156 9.32 -17.17 -1.28
N HIS A 157 10.41 -16.99 -2.01
CA HIS A 157 11.72 -17.51 -1.67
C HIS A 157 12.47 -16.60 -0.70
N ILE A 158 12.26 -15.28 -0.79
CA ILE A 158 12.95 -14.28 0.04
C ILE A 158 12.64 -14.52 1.53
N PHE A 159 11.37 -14.77 1.88
CA PHE A 159 10.96 -15.09 3.24
C PHE A 159 11.74 -16.28 3.83
N ASN A 160 11.83 -17.39 3.09
CA ASN A 160 12.55 -18.58 3.55
C ASN A 160 14.07 -18.36 3.60
N ALA A 161 14.61 -17.64 2.61
CA ALA A 161 16.02 -17.33 2.55
C ALA A 161 16.46 -16.43 3.70
N LYS A 162 15.65 -15.42 4.08
CA LYS A 162 15.93 -14.53 5.20
C LYS A 162 16.15 -15.30 6.50
N LYS A 163 15.28 -16.30 6.78
CA LYS A 163 15.44 -17.19 7.94
C LYS A 163 16.71 -18.02 7.91
N GLN A 164 17.15 -18.45 6.72
CA GLN A 164 18.38 -19.24 6.55
C GLN A 164 19.65 -18.39 6.61
N GLN A 165 19.60 -17.15 6.10
CA GLN A 165 20.76 -16.26 6.02
C GLN A 165 21.08 -15.60 7.36
N ASP A 166 20.09 -15.48 8.27
CA ASP A 166 20.20 -14.80 9.58
C ASP A 166 20.88 -13.41 9.47
N CYS A 167 20.56 -12.68 8.42
CA CYS A 167 21.03 -11.32 8.19
C CYS A 167 20.00 -10.47 7.47
N ARG A 168 20.14 -9.15 7.52
CA ARG A 168 19.19 -8.20 6.96
C ARG A 168 19.23 -8.21 5.43
N ILE A 169 18.09 -7.84 4.82
CA ILE A 169 18.03 -7.50 3.40
C ILE A 169 18.75 -6.17 3.22
N HIS A 170 19.79 -6.16 2.38
CA HIS A 170 20.55 -4.96 2.04
C HIS A 170 19.78 -4.09 1.04
N HIS A 171 19.32 -4.68 -0.07
CA HIS A 171 18.44 -4.02 -1.03
C HIS A 171 17.64 -5.03 -1.84
N VAL A 172 16.60 -4.54 -2.50
CA VAL A 172 15.82 -5.31 -3.47
C VAL A 172 15.84 -4.62 -4.83
N SER A 173 15.69 -5.42 -5.89
CA SER A 173 15.58 -4.99 -7.29
C SER A 173 14.49 -5.77 -8.00
N LEU A 174 14.10 -5.33 -9.20
CA LEU A 174 13.17 -6.05 -10.06
C LEU A 174 13.91 -6.77 -11.20
N VAL A 175 13.42 -7.94 -11.56
CA VAL A 175 13.91 -8.74 -12.69
C VAL A 175 12.76 -8.98 -13.66
N PRO A 176 12.85 -8.50 -14.92
CA PRO A 176 13.92 -7.69 -15.50
C PRO A 176 14.04 -6.30 -14.86
N GLU A 177 15.23 -5.73 -14.91
CA GLU A 177 15.48 -4.36 -14.45
C GLU A 177 14.75 -3.33 -15.33
N HIS A 178 14.43 -2.17 -14.73
CA HIS A 178 13.83 -1.04 -15.42
C HIS A 178 12.46 -1.31 -16.10
N PRO A 179 11.51 -1.99 -15.44
CA PRO A 179 10.17 -2.13 -15.98
C PRO A 179 9.49 -0.75 -16.07
N LYS A 180 8.77 -0.50 -17.18
CA LYS A 180 8.08 0.78 -17.39
C LYS A 180 6.81 0.85 -16.54
N ALA A 181 6.62 1.97 -15.85
CA ALA A 181 5.36 2.25 -15.18
C ALA A 181 4.21 2.42 -16.17
N LEU A 182 3.00 2.12 -15.73
CA LEU A 182 1.81 2.53 -16.47
C LEU A 182 1.72 4.05 -16.51
N PRO A 183 1.45 4.66 -17.68
CA PRO A 183 1.24 6.11 -17.80
C PRO A 183 0.18 6.63 -16.82
N ASP A 184 -0.94 5.93 -16.68
CA ASP A 184 -2.04 6.27 -15.77
C ASP A 184 -1.60 6.26 -14.29
N ALA A 185 -0.66 5.39 -13.92
CA ALA A 185 -0.10 5.37 -12.57
C ALA A 185 0.78 6.60 -12.31
N LEU A 186 1.63 7.00 -13.26
CA LEU A 186 2.42 8.22 -13.16
C LEU A 186 1.56 9.49 -13.17
N GLU A 187 0.51 9.53 -13.99
CA GLU A 187 -0.46 10.62 -14.00
C GLU A 187 -1.15 10.74 -12.63
N ALA A 188 -1.66 9.63 -12.08
CA ALA A 188 -2.31 9.62 -10.77
C ALA A 188 -1.40 10.11 -9.63
N ILE A 189 -0.09 9.80 -9.69
CA ILE A 189 0.91 10.30 -8.73
C ILE A 189 1.15 11.81 -8.92
N SER A 190 1.30 12.26 -10.17
CA SER A 190 1.59 13.66 -10.47
C SER A 190 0.44 14.61 -10.13
N GLU A 191 -0.81 14.15 -10.29
CA GLU A 191 -2.01 14.92 -10.02
C GLU A 191 -2.54 14.79 -8.59
N ALA A 192 -1.91 13.95 -7.75
CA ALA A 192 -2.35 13.74 -6.38
C ALA A 192 -2.21 14.99 -5.51
N ASP A 193 -3.16 15.18 -4.59
CA ASP A 193 -3.06 16.12 -3.48
C ASP A 193 -2.33 15.45 -2.28
N LEU A 194 -2.44 14.12 -2.19
CA LEU A 194 -1.85 13.29 -1.14
C LEU A 194 -1.35 11.96 -1.73
N ILE A 195 -0.10 11.64 -1.46
CA ILE A 195 0.53 10.35 -1.79
C ILE A 195 0.71 9.57 -0.49
N LEU A 196 0.24 8.33 -0.46
CA LEU A 196 0.38 7.41 0.66
C LEU A 196 1.23 6.21 0.25
N LEU A 197 2.32 5.98 0.96
CA LEU A 197 3.15 4.79 0.80
C LEU A 197 2.80 3.78 1.90
N GLY A 198 2.36 2.59 1.53
CA GLY A 198 1.88 1.57 2.47
C GLY A 198 0.46 1.84 3.02
N PRO A 199 0.07 1.19 4.15
CA PRO A 199 0.84 0.15 4.87
C PRO A 199 0.95 -1.14 4.07
N GLY A 200 1.94 -1.95 4.41
CA GLY A 200 2.20 -3.24 3.77
C GLY A 200 3.62 -3.71 4.03
N SER A 201 3.95 -4.91 3.60
CA SER A 201 5.30 -5.44 3.67
C SER A 201 6.28 -4.48 2.99
N LEU A 202 7.34 -4.10 3.71
CA LEU A 202 8.24 -3.03 3.28
C LEU A 202 8.91 -3.38 1.95
N TYR A 203 9.57 -4.54 1.90
CA TYR A 203 10.37 -4.97 0.75
C TYR A 203 9.57 -5.68 -0.33
N THR A 204 8.42 -6.26 0.01
CA THR A 204 7.64 -7.05 -0.96
C THR A 204 6.37 -6.36 -1.46
N SER A 205 5.84 -5.37 -0.72
CA SER A 205 4.62 -4.66 -1.14
C SER A 205 4.81 -3.17 -1.43
N VAL A 206 5.69 -2.46 -0.67
CA VAL A 206 5.85 -0.99 -0.82
C VAL A 206 7.00 -0.66 -1.77
N ILE A 207 8.21 -1.10 -1.44
CA ILE A 207 9.42 -0.80 -2.21
C ILE A 207 9.34 -1.25 -3.67
N PRO A 208 8.77 -2.42 -4.05
CA PRO A 208 8.70 -2.83 -5.44
C PRO A 208 8.03 -1.83 -6.38
N ASN A 209 7.06 -1.05 -5.88
CA ASN A 209 6.45 0.02 -6.67
C ASN A 209 7.45 1.15 -6.96
N LEU A 210 8.33 1.48 -6.02
CA LEU A 210 9.33 2.54 -6.18
C LEU A 210 10.44 2.17 -7.17
N LEU A 211 10.65 0.87 -7.41
CA LEU A 211 11.66 0.34 -8.33
C LEU A 211 11.21 0.36 -9.80
N VAL A 212 9.93 0.61 -10.06
CA VAL A 212 9.42 0.76 -11.42
C VAL A 212 9.80 2.12 -11.96
N ASP A 213 10.34 2.15 -13.20
CA ASP A 213 10.86 3.35 -13.85
C ASP A 213 9.87 4.51 -13.84
N GLY A 214 10.31 5.66 -13.32
CA GLY A 214 9.55 6.90 -13.25
C GLY A 214 8.72 7.07 -11.97
N VAL A 215 8.40 6.01 -11.21
CA VAL A 215 7.52 6.11 -10.03
C VAL A 215 8.16 6.96 -8.93
N ALA A 216 9.37 6.62 -8.48
CA ALA A 216 10.05 7.37 -7.42
C ALA A 216 10.33 8.82 -7.83
N ASP A 217 10.74 9.05 -9.08
CA ASP A 217 11.01 10.40 -9.58
C ASP A 217 9.72 11.24 -9.67
N THR A 218 8.59 10.65 -10.09
CA THR A 218 7.29 11.33 -10.12
C THR A 218 6.80 11.67 -8.71
N ILE A 219 6.95 10.75 -7.73
CA ILE A 219 6.64 11.04 -6.32
C ILE A 219 7.44 12.23 -5.80
N ARG A 220 8.75 12.26 -6.07
CA ARG A 220 9.65 13.34 -5.62
C ARG A 220 9.31 14.68 -6.27
N ALA A 221 8.97 14.68 -7.54
CA ALA A 221 8.60 15.88 -8.29
C ALA A 221 7.19 16.39 -7.96
N SER A 222 6.33 15.55 -7.37
CA SER A 222 4.95 15.92 -7.03
C SER A 222 4.91 16.94 -5.88
N HIS A 223 3.99 17.90 -6.00
CA HIS A 223 3.67 18.87 -4.92
C HIS A 223 2.75 18.28 -3.83
N ALA A 224 2.28 17.04 -4.02
CA ALA A 224 1.46 16.34 -3.03
C ALA A 224 2.17 16.22 -1.67
N GLN A 225 1.40 16.20 -0.61
CA GLN A 225 1.91 15.72 0.69
C GLN A 225 2.20 14.22 0.59
N LYS A 226 3.35 13.76 1.11
CA LYS A 226 3.83 12.38 0.99
C LYS A 226 3.91 11.74 2.37
N PHE A 227 2.99 10.82 2.67
CA PHE A 227 2.95 10.13 3.96
C PHE A 227 3.38 8.67 3.80
N TYR A 228 4.24 8.21 4.67
CA TYR A 228 4.49 6.80 4.88
C TYR A 228 3.64 6.30 6.04
N ILE A 229 2.85 5.26 5.81
CA ILE A 229 2.06 4.60 6.83
C ILE A 229 2.86 3.43 7.39
N CYS A 230 3.43 3.66 8.56
CA CYS A 230 4.36 2.72 9.18
C CYS A 230 3.65 1.46 9.67
N ASN A 231 4.26 0.29 9.50
CA ASN A 231 3.70 -0.96 9.99
C ASN A 231 3.58 -0.94 11.53
N ILE A 232 2.59 -1.65 12.07
CA ILE A 232 2.40 -1.77 13.53
C ILE A 232 3.39 -2.79 14.11
N MET A 233 3.63 -3.87 13.38
CA MET A 233 4.50 -4.98 13.78
C MET A 233 5.68 -5.09 12.83
N THR A 234 6.80 -5.57 13.33
CA THR A 234 7.83 -6.16 12.46
C THR A 234 7.26 -7.39 11.76
N GLN A 235 7.89 -7.82 10.69
CA GLN A 235 7.48 -8.97 9.92
C GLN A 235 8.60 -9.99 9.89
N ASP A 236 8.32 -11.19 10.42
CA ASP A 236 9.19 -12.35 10.31
C ASP A 236 9.59 -12.60 8.83
N GLY A 237 10.83 -12.95 8.58
CA GLY A 237 11.34 -13.18 7.21
C GLY A 237 11.58 -11.91 6.39
N GLU A 238 11.44 -10.69 6.98
CA GLU A 238 11.62 -9.43 6.25
C GLU A 238 12.24 -8.32 7.10
N THR A 239 11.58 -7.91 8.19
CA THR A 239 11.93 -6.72 8.98
C THR A 239 12.14 -6.99 10.46
N GLU A 240 12.62 -8.18 10.84
CA GLU A 240 12.94 -8.52 12.24
C GLU A 240 13.98 -7.54 12.80
N GLY A 241 13.70 -7.03 13.98
CA GLY A 241 14.55 -6.07 14.68
C GLY A 241 14.63 -4.69 14.02
N TYR A 242 13.77 -4.38 13.04
CA TYR A 242 13.67 -3.05 12.46
C TYR A 242 12.95 -2.09 13.39
N THR A 243 13.31 -0.81 13.25
CA THR A 243 12.60 0.33 13.83
C THR A 243 11.87 1.11 12.74
N ALA A 244 11.09 2.10 13.13
CA ALA A 244 10.44 2.99 12.17
C ALA A 244 11.45 3.76 11.31
N ALA A 245 12.59 4.17 11.88
CA ALA A 245 13.66 4.80 11.11
C ALA A 245 14.31 3.83 10.12
N ASP A 246 14.52 2.55 10.47
CA ASP A 246 15.04 1.55 9.53
C ASP A 246 14.12 1.40 8.30
N HIS A 247 12.79 1.46 8.49
CA HIS A 247 11.84 1.49 7.38
C HIS A 247 12.03 2.73 6.48
N LEU A 248 12.17 3.90 7.07
CA LEU A 248 12.35 5.15 6.34
C LEU A 248 13.68 5.18 5.58
N GLU A 249 14.76 4.71 6.19
CA GLU A 249 16.06 4.56 5.53
C GLU A 249 16.00 3.59 4.35
N ALA A 250 15.28 2.47 4.50
CA ALA A 250 15.08 1.54 3.40
C ALA A 250 14.27 2.18 2.25
N LEU A 251 13.24 2.96 2.55
CA LEU A 251 12.48 3.71 1.54
C LEU A 251 13.36 4.74 0.82
N GLN A 252 14.15 5.53 1.55
CA GLN A 252 15.07 6.50 0.95
C GLN A 252 16.17 5.82 0.12
N ARG A 253 16.68 4.67 0.55
CA ARG A 253 17.69 3.89 -0.20
C ARG A 253 17.19 3.48 -1.58
N HIS A 254 15.91 3.09 -1.71
CA HIS A 254 15.32 2.59 -2.96
C HIS A 254 14.65 3.69 -3.78
N GLY A 255 14.00 4.65 -3.13
CA GLY A 255 13.26 5.74 -3.77
C GLY A 255 13.95 7.09 -3.73
N ARG A 256 15.16 7.17 -3.13
CA ARG A 256 15.94 8.39 -2.84
C ARG A 256 15.26 9.31 -1.81
N GLU A 257 15.95 10.33 -1.37
CA GLU A 257 15.43 11.37 -0.46
C GLU A 257 14.26 12.14 -1.09
N GLY A 258 13.33 12.62 -0.27
CA GLY A 258 12.19 13.44 -0.68
C GLY A 258 10.95 12.65 -1.14
N ILE A 259 10.94 11.32 -0.98
CA ILE A 259 9.73 10.51 -1.25
C ILE A 259 8.75 10.43 -0.07
N VAL A 260 9.17 10.86 1.13
CA VAL A 260 8.37 10.89 2.36
C VAL A 260 8.56 12.22 3.07
N ASP A 261 7.45 12.91 3.40
CA ASP A 261 7.44 14.13 4.21
C ASP A 261 7.03 13.85 5.66
N LEU A 262 6.24 12.80 5.89
CA LEU A 262 5.68 12.44 7.19
C LEU A 262 5.56 10.93 7.35
N CYS A 263 6.01 10.42 8.50
CA CYS A 263 5.75 9.06 8.97
C CYS A 263 4.56 9.07 9.92
N LEU A 264 3.51 8.32 9.60
CA LEU A 264 2.37 8.07 10.48
C LEU A 264 2.54 6.71 11.15
N ALA A 265 2.72 6.70 12.46
CA ALA A 265 3.01 5.51 13.26
C ALA A 265 1.94 5.24 14.32
N ASN A 266 1.81 3.97 14.72
CA ASN A 266 0.91 3.56 15.79
C ASN A 266 1.54 3.76 17.16
N ASN A 267 0.84 4.43 18.08
CA ASN A 267 1.25 4.55 19.48
C ASN A 267 0.37 3.74 20.46
N ALA A 268 -0.63 3.00 19.95
CA ALA A 268 -1.46 2.16 20.81
C ALA A 268 -0.66 0.92 21.28
N PRO A 269 -0.76 0.56 22.57
CA PRO A 269 -0.13 -0.65 23.07
C PRO A 269 -0.85 -1.90 22.54
N ILE A 270 -0.09 -2.98 22.35
CA ILE A 270 -0.63 -4.28 21.96
C ILE A 270 -1.14 -5.03 23.20
N PRO A 271 -2.32 -5.70 23.14
CA PRO A 271 -2.76 -6.61 24.19
C PRO A 271 -1.72 -7.70 24.48
N ARG A 272 -1.43 -7.96 25.77
CA ARG A 272 -0.36 -8.89 26.19
C ARG A 272 -0.44 -10.28 25.55
N GLY A 273 -1.63 -10.86 25.43
CA GLY A 273 -1.82 -12.17 24.80
C GLY A 273 -1.50 -12.18 23.29
N LEU A 274 -1.74 -11.06 22.61
CA LEU A 274 -1.41 -10.89 21.22
C LEU A 274 0.10 -10.68 21.01
N ALA A 275 0.74 -9.90 21.89
CA ALA A 275 2.19 -9.70 21.87
C ALA A 275 2.96 -11.02 22.04
N ALA A 276 2.54 -11.88 23.00
CA ALA A 276 3.15 -13.19 23.22
C ALA A 276 3.09 -14.08 21.96
N ARG A 277 1.95 -14.10 21.28
CA ARG A 277 1.79 -14.87 20.04
C ARG A 277 2.70 -14.37 18.91
N TYR A 278 2.84 -13.05 18.74
CA TYR A 278 3.76 -12.50 17.74
C TYR A 278 5.22 -12.82 18.07
N SER A 279 5.60 -12.81 19.36
CA SER A 279 6.96 -13.21 19.77
C SER A 279 7.29 -14.68 19.45
N GLU A 280 6.29 -15.57 19.42
CA GLU A 280 6.46 -16.96 18.96
C GLU A 280 6.72 -17.06 17.45
N GLU A 281 6.33 -16.03 16.68
CA GLU A 281 6.51 -15.90 15.23
C GLU A 281 7.67 -14.93 14.88
N ASP A 282 8.60 -14.65 15.79
CA ASP A 282 9.73 -13.72 15.62
C ASP A 282 9.32 -12.32 15.16
N ALA A 283 8.11 -11.88 15.54
CA ALA A 283 7.59 -10.55 15.25
C ALA A 283 7.30 -9.78 16.55
N GLU A 284 7.55 -8.48 16.52
CA GLU A 284 7.36 -7.59 17.67
C GLU A 284 6.67 -6.27 17.27
N LEU A 285 6.18 -5.53 18.27
CA LEU A 285 5.69 -4.17 18.05
C LEU A 285 6.82 -3.31 17.49
N LEU A 286 6.57 -2.66 16.37
CA LEU A 286 7.56 -1.82 15.74
C LEU A 286 7.94 -0.66 16.67
N ARG A 287 9.22 -0.53 16.95
CA ARG A 287 9.77 0.51 17.82
C ARG A 287 9.90 1.83 17.05
N ILE A 288 9.44 2.93 17.68
CA ILE A 288 9.50 4.28 17.10
C ILE A 288 10.70 5.00 17.69
N ASP A 289 11.74 5.16 16.92
CA ASP A 289 12.98 5.86 17.27
C ASP A 289 12.94 7.32 16.78
N ARG A 290 12.27 8.15 17.56
CA ARG A 290 11.90 9.55 17.23
C ARG A 290 13.10 10.42 16.85
N GLU A 291 14.22 10.24 17.52
CA GLU A 291 15.46 11.02 17.28
C GLU A 291 16.02 10.71 15.89
N ARG A 292 16.16 9.43 15.52
CA ARG A 292 16.62 9.05 14.18
C ARG A 292 15.66 9.49 13.07
N ILE A 293 14.34 9.43 13.30
CA ILE A 293 13.37 9.93 12.32
C ILE A 293 13.55 11.44 12.10
N ALA A 294 13.78 12.20 13.17
CA ALA A 294 14.05 13.64 13.07
C ALA A 294 15.37 13.93 12.32
N GLU A 295 16.43 13.14 12.54
CA GLU A 295 17.71 13.22 11.81
C GLU A 295 17.54 12.98 10.30
N LEU A 296 16.59 12.14 9.90
CA LEU A 296 16.22 11.92 8.49
C LEU A 296 15.43 13.09 7.87
N GLY A 297 15.11 14.12 8.66
CA GLY A 297 14.33 15.26 8.20
C GLY A 297 12.85 14.97 7.95
N ILE A 298 12.33 13.84 8.44
CA ILE A 298 10.96 13.38 8.23
C ILE A 298 10.12 13.73 9.46
N ALA A 299 8.93 14.32 9.25
CA ALA A 299 7.99 14.59 10.33
C ALA A 299 7.39 13.28 10.86
N LEU A 300 7.17 13.19 12.16
CA LEU A 300 6.53 12.05 12.81
C LEU A 300 5.16 12.45 13.36
N ALA A 301 4.15 11.64 13.07
CA ALA A 301 2.83 11.71 13.71
C ALA A 301 2.48 10.35 14.32
N GLU A 302 2.01 10.35 15.56
CA GLU A 302 1.68 9.15 16.31
C GLU A 302 0.21 9.16 16.69
N TYR A 303 -0.51 8.11 16.31
CA TYR A 303 -1.95 7.95 16.55
C TYR A 303 -2.26 6.53 17.04
N PRO A 304 -3.35 6.32 17.81
CA PRO A 304 -3.79 4.99 18.22
C PRO A 304 -4.51 4.29 17.06
N LEU A 305 -3.74 3.62 16.21
CA LEU A 305 -4.22 3.05 14.95
C LEU A 305 -4.54 1.55 15.02
N LEU A 306 -4.25 0.90 16.18
CA LEU A 306 -4.35 -0.55 16.32
C LEU A 306 -5.78 -1.05 16.37
N SER A 307 -6.08 -2.08 15.57
CA SER A 307 -7.17 -3.04 15.77
C SER A 307 -6.60 -4.42 16.09
N ALA A 308 -7.12 -5.04 17.16
CA ALA A 308 -6.77 -6.41 17.55
C ALA A 308 -7.86 -7.43 17.13
N GLN A 309 -8.79 -7.03 16.27
CA GLN A 309 -9.88 -7.91 15.80
C GLN A 309 -9.33 -9.06 14.95
N GLY A 310 -9.95 -10.24 15.08
CA GLY A 310 -9.53 -11.43 14.36
C GLY A 310 -8.20 -12.05 14.83
N GLY A 311 -7.66 -11.61 15.97
CA GLY A 311 -6.43 -12.18 16.55
C GLY A 311 -5.15 -11.71 15.84
N TYR A 312 -5.17 -10.61 15.11
CA TYR A 312 -4.00 -9.97 14.49
C TYR A 312 -3.92 -8.49 14.87
N ALA A 313 -2.69 -8.00 15.03
CA ALA A 313 -2.42 -6.57 15.18
C ALA A 313 -2.40 -5.93 13.78
N ARG A 314 -3.44 -5.19 13.45
CA ARG A 314 -3.59 -4.51 12.16
C ARG A 314 -4.05 -3.08 12.38
N HIS A 315 -3.90 -2.24 11.36
CA HIS A 315 -4.52 -0.93 11.37
C HIS A 315 -6.05 -1.04 11.39
N ASP A 316 -6.69 -0.23 12.23
CA ASP A 316 -8.12 -0.01 12.14
C ASP A 316 -8.41 0.88 10.92
N PRO A 317 -9.26 0.43 9.97
CA PRO A 317 -9.52 1.19 8.75
C PRO A 317 -10.07 2.59 8.99
N ALA A 318 -10.94 2.75 10.01
CA ALA A 318 -11.59 4.02 10.30
C ALA A 318 -10.63 4.98 10.99
N LEU A 319 -9.91 4.52 12.03
CA LEU A 319 -8.93 5.32 12.75
C LEU A 319 -7.78 5.76 11.84
N LEU A 320 -7.27 4.86 11.01
CA LEU A 320 -6.20 5.19 10.05
C LEU A 320 -6.67 6.25 9.05
N ALA A 321 -7.83 6.07 8.42
CA ALA A 321 -8.34 7.03 7.47
C ALA A 321 -8.63 8.39 8.12
N GLN A 322 -9.16 8.41 9.35
CA GLN A 322 -9.37 9.63 10.10
C GLN A 322 -8.04 10.35 10.35
N ALA A 323 -7.03 9.67 10.87
CA ALA A 323 -5.71 10.26 11.15
C ALA A 323 -5.05 10.83 9.88
N VAL A 324 -5.11 10.08 8.77
CA VAL A 324 -4.59 10.55 7.47
C VAL A 324 -5.28 11.84 7.02
N MET A 325 -6.62 11.89 7.12
CA MET A 325 -7.39 13.05 6.66
C MET A 325 -7.24 14.26 7.59
N GLU A 326 -7.06 14.06 8.90
CA GLU A 326 -6.76 15.12 9.85
C GLU A 326 -5.40 15.75 9.55
N LEU A 327 -4.35 14.92 9.42
CA LEU A 327 -2.99 15.37 9.10
C LEU A 327 -2.91 16.09 7.75
N TYR A 328 -3.59 15.56 6.73
CA TYR A 328 -3.67 16.22 5.42
C TYR A 328 -4.24 17.64 5.55
N ARG A 329 -5.37 17.82 6.25
CA ARG A 329 -6.03 19.12 6.41
C ARG A 329 -5.16 20.09 7.22
N GLU A 330 -4.56 19.65 8.32
CA GLU A 330 -3.70 20.50 9.16
C GLU A 330 -2.50 21.04 8.39
N ARG A 331 -1.83 20.20 7.60
CA ARG A 331 -0.68 20.61 6.79
C ARG A 331 -1.08 21.53 5.65
N THR A 332 -2.23 21.29 5.02
CA THR A 332 -2.77 22.16 3.97
C THR A 332 -3.05 23.57 4.52
N VAL A 333 -3.63 23.68 5.71
CA VAL A 333 -3.88 25.00 6.34
C VAL A 333 -2.59 25.72 6.69
N ARG A 334 -1.53 25.00 7.14
CA ARG A 334 -0.23 25.61 7.43
C ARG A 334 0.47 26.13 6.18
N ILE A 335 0.40 25.43 5.08
CA ILE A 335 0.93 25.86 3.78
C ILE A 335 0.20 27.12 3.31
N TYR A 336 -1.12 27.15 3.39
CA TYR A 336 -1.92 28.33 3.01
C TYR A 336 -1.59 29.58 3.88
N ARG A 337 -1.40 29.42 5.18
CA ARG A 337 -1.03 30.52 6.09
C ARG A 337 0.40 30.99 5.83
N GLY A 338 1.32 30.09 5.50
CA GLY A 338 2.69 30.45 5.13
C GLY A 338 2.75 31.28 3.85
N THR A 339 1.98 30.92 2.81
CA THR A 339 1.94 31.66 1.55
C THR A 339 1.29 33.05 1.70
N GLN A 340 0.30 33.21 2.57
CA GLN A 340 -0.26 34.55 2.87
C GLN A 340 0.66 35.46 3.66
N GLN A 341 1.51 34.93 4.53
CA GLN A 341 2.55 35.73 5.22
C GLN A 341 3.61 36.27 4.26
N TYR A 342 4.05 35.50 3.29
CA TYR A 342 4.99 35.98 2.25
C TYR A 342 4.41 37.08 1.35
N ILE A 343 3.11 37.03 1.04
CA ILE A 343 2.45 38.06 0.22
C ILE A 343 2.27 39.37 0.99
N THR A 344 2.08 39.33 2.32
CA THR A 344 1.98 40.55 3.14
C THR A 344 3.32 41.23 3.37
N GLU A 345 4.43 40.49 3.48
CA GLU A 345 5.76 41.07 3.61
C GLU A 345 6.29 41.74 2.32
N GLU A 346 5.91 41.22 1.12
CA GLU A 346 6.27 41.85 -0.16
C GLU A 346 5.45 43.12 -0.48
N GLN A 347 4.28 43.31 0.13
CA GLN A 347 3.45 44.50 -0.09
C GLN A 347 3.78 45.68 0.85
N GLU A 348 4.49 45.46 1.94
CA GLU A 348 4.93 46.53 2.83
C GLU A 348 6.25 47.21 2.39
N TRP A 349 6.91 46.73 1.31
CA TRP A 349 8.14 47.32 0.75
C TRP A 349 7.95 48.00 -0.62
N LYS A 350 6.72 48.39 -0.99
CA LYS A 350 6.40 49.28 -2.13
C LYS A 350 5.60 50.48 -1.68
#